data_f3fd73755a3f89119fbb2d715e1f3c2a
#
_entry.id   f3fd73755a3f89119fbb2d715e1f3c2a
#
_cell.length_a   1.000
_cell.length_b   1.000
_cell.length_c   1.000
_cell.angle_alpha   90.00
_cell.angle_beta   90.00
_cell.angle_gamma   90.00
#
_symmetry.space_group_name_H-M   'P 1'
#
loop_
_entity.id
_entity.type
_entity.pdbx_description
1 polymer ?
#
loop_
_entity_poly.entity_id
_entity_poly.type
_entity_poly.pdbx_seq_one_letter_code
_entity_poly.pdbx_strand_id
1 'polypeptide(L)'
;VIQSSSATTVMVVSFVNAGLLTLSQAIGVIMGANIGTTVTAWMVSWLGFKADISLLAVPLMLLGFLCSNSKKSQRRNIGELVVGFSLLFLGLSFMKESVPDLNETPQVLEFVRNWSGHGFGSVLIFLLFGTILTLVLQSSSATMAITLIMLSMGWIPFNMACAMVLGENIGTTITANIAASVGNTQAKRAAMSHTIFNVFGVIWALIFFKPFLALVGNVIELFGLPNPAAEGFAVSAQNSPDATAALYGLSMLHTLFNTFNTLILIWFTKLIEKAVVWIVKAPKNQEQEVFRLKYISAGPLATPELATEQAFDEIIHFAQISKNGLAYAGAAIQESDPDKFEELRGKLVKYEEISDRIEYEIAT
;
A
#
# COMPACT_ATOMS: atom_id res chain seq x y z
N VAL A 1 8.45 0.55 9.80
CA VAL A 1 8.04 -0.16 11.02
C VAL A 1 6.84 -1.07 10.73
N ILE A 2 5.81 -0.59 10.05
CA ILE A 2 4.58 -1.37 9.73
C ILE A 2 4.86 -2.44 8.66
N GLN A 3 5.86 -2.25 7.81
CA GLN A 3 6.30 -3.14 6.72
C GLN A 3 5.19 -3.55 5.73
N SER A 4 4.15 -2.75 5.65
CA SER A 4 3.06 -2.88 4.69
C SER A 4 2.78 -1.53 4.07
N SER A 5 3.14 -1.36 2.80
CA SER A 5 2.82 -0.14 2.04
C SER A 5 1.31 0.01 1.87
N SER A 6 0.59 -1.09 1.66
CA SER A 6 -0.87 -1.08 1.55
C SER A 6 -1.52 -0.56 2.83
N ALA A 7 -1.17 -1.14 4.01
CA ALA A 7 -1.72 -0.69 5.29
C ALA A 7 -1.36 0.77 5.59
N THR A 8 -0.10 1.16 5.35
CA THR A 8 0.35 2.55 5.53
C THR A 8 -0.43 3.50 4.61
N THR A 9 -0.61 3.15 3.33
CA THR A 9 -1.31 4.00 2.37
C THR A 9 -2.79 4.12 2.71
N VAL A 10 -3.46 3.03 3.12
CA VAL A 10 -4.86 3.07 3.57
C VAL A 10 -5.02 3.97 4.80
N MET A 11 -4.10 3.88 5.77
CA MET A 11 -4.08 4.77 6.93
C MET A 11 -3.87 6.24 6.52
N VAL A 12 -2.92 6.51 5.62
CA VAL A 12 -2.68 7.87 5.09
C VAL A 12 -3.92 8.40 4.35
N VAL A 13 -4.57 7.57 3.53
CA VAL A 13 -5.84 7.91 2.86
C VAL A 13 -6.92 8.26 3.88
N SER A 14 -7.02 7.52 4.99
CA SER A 14 -7.95 7.81 6.08
C SER A 14 -7.62 9.13 6.77
N PHE A 15 -6.35 9.44 7.02
CA PHE A 15 -5.93 10.72 7.59
C PHE A 15 -6.22 11.90 6.66
N VAL A 16 -6.02 11.73 5.36
CA VAL A 16 -6.41 12.77 4.38
C VAL A 16 -7.94 12.93 4.33
N ASN A 17 -8.68 11.83 4.43
CA ASN A 17 -10.15 11.87 4.47
C ASN A 17 -10.65 12.64 5.70
N ALA A 18 -9.99 12.48 6.84
CA ALA A 18 -10.29 13.17 8.10
C ALA A 18 -9.74 14.62 8.15
N GLY A 19 -8.98 15.07 7.14
CA GLY A 19 -8.36 16.40 7.14
C GLY A 19 -7.11 16.54 8.00
N LEU A 20 -6.60 15.45 8.59
CA LEU A 20 -5.40 15.45 9.45
C LEU A 20 -4.10 15.57 8.67
N LEU A 21 -4.10 15.17 7.41
CA LEU A 21 -2.97 15.32 6.49
C LEU A 21 -3.41 16.06 5.23
N THR A 22 -2.56 16.97 4.78
CA THR A 22 -2.69 17.57 3.45
C THR A 22 -2.31 16.56 2.37
N LEU A 23 -2.80 16.74 1.16
CA LEU A 23 -2.47 15.89 0.02
C LEU A 23 -0.95 15.84 -0.23
N SER A 24 -0.25 16.97 -0.10
CA SER A 24 1.20 17.06 -0.29
C SER A 24 1.97 16.25 0.77
N GLN A 25 1.55 16.30 2.03
CA GLN A 25 2.12 15.49 3.12
C GLN A 25 1.89 14.00 2.87
N ALA A 26 0.67 13.63 2.46
CA ALA A 26 0.30 12.26 2.15
C ALA A 26 1.19 11.67 1.03
N ILE A 27 1.46 12.42 -0.04
CA ILE A 27 2.34 12.01 -1.13
C ILE A 27 3.73 11.64 -0.58
N GLY A 28 4.31 12.48 0.30
CA GLY A 28 5.61 12.21 0.91
C GLY A 28 5.63 10.93 1.78
N VAL A 29 4.58 10.72 2.58
CA VAL A 29 4.47 9.49 3.40
C VAL A 29 4.32 8.24 2.53
N ILE A 30 3.53 8.30 1.46
CA ILE A 30 3.35 7.21 0.50
C ILE A 30 4.67 6.85 -0.18
N MET A 31 5.45 7.84 -0.61
CA MET A 31 6.80 7.62 -1.17
C MET A 31 7.71 6.89 -0.18
N GLY A 32 7.73 7.34 1.09
CA GLY A 32 8.50 6.69 2.16
C GLY A 32 8.04 5.27 2.46
N ALA A 33 6.72 5.01 2.42
CA ALA A 33 6.16 3.68 2.64
C ALA A 33 6.64 2.67 1.58
N ASN A 34 6.75 3.09 0.31
CA ASN A 34 7.28 2.24 -0.77
C ASN A 34 8.75 1.86 -0.54
N ILE A 35 9.59 2.79 -0.06
CA ILE A 35 10.97 2.45 0.34
C ILE A 35 10.95 1.48 1.53
N GLY A 36 10.14 1.75 2.55
CA GLY A 36 10.06 0.92 3.77
C GLY A 36 9.69 -0.55 3.49
N THR A 37 8.84 -0.80 2.51
CA THR A 37 8.42 -2.15 2.11
C THR A 37 9.58 -2.99 1.57
N THR A 38 10.62 -2.37 1.03
CA THR A 38 11.79 -3.11 0.48
C THR A 38 12.54 -3.91 1.54
N VAL A 39 12.49 -3.48 2.80
CA VAL A 39 13.11 -4.21 3.93
C VAL A 39 12.56 -5.62 4.08
N THR A 40 11.26 -5.82 3.78
CA THR A 40 10.64 -7.16 3.84
C THR A 40 11.29 -8.11 2.83
N ALA A 41 11.59 -7.65 1.62
CA ALA A 41 12.29 -8.46 0.61
C ALA A 41 13.65 -8.94 1.12
N TRP A 42 14.41 -8.05 1.76
CA TRP A 42 15.72 -8.41 2.38
C TRP A 42 15.56 -9.39 3.54
N MET A 43 14.57 -9.20 4.40
CA MET A 43 14.29 -10.14 5.49
C MET A 43 13.96 -11.52 4.96
N VAL A 44 13.10 -11.63 3.96
CA VAL A 44 12.73 -12.90 3.35
C VAL A 44 13.92 -13.52 2.64
N SER A 45 14.67 -12.76 1.82
CA SER A 45 15.80 -13.31 1.06
C SER A 45 16.97 -13.75 1.94
N TRP A 46 17.25 -13.02 3.02
CA TRP A 46 18.36 -13.34 3.92
C TRP A 46 17.99 -14.39 4.96
N LEU A 47 16.92 -14.16 5.73
CA LEU A 47 16.53 -15.06 6.82
C LEU A 47 15.75 -16.28 6.31
N GLY A 48 14.91 -16.09 5.30
CA GLY A 48 14.02 -17.14 4.81
C GLY A 48 14.71 -18.21 3.97
N PHE A 49 15.88 -17.93 3.42
CA PHE A 49 16.59 -18.86 2.52
C PHE A 49 17.97 -19.30 3.03
N LYS A 50 18.66 -18.53 3.87
CA LYS A 50 19.97 -18.90 4.41
C LYS A 50 19.92 -19.67 5.72
N ALA A 51 18.95 -19.35 6.57
CA ALA A 51 18.82 -19.98 7.88
C ALA A 51 17.56 -20.85 7.90
N ASP A 52 17.68 -22.04 8.46
CA ASP A 52 16.51 -22.92 8.68
C ASP A 52 15.71 -22.39 9.89
N ILE A 53 15.31 -21.11 9.78
CA ILE A 53 14.58 -20.42 10.86
C ILE A 53 13.22 -21.09 11.12
N SER A 54 12.70 -21.84 10.14
CA SER A 54 11.48 -22.62 10.31
C SER A 54 11.57 -23.60 11.50
N LEU A 55 12.74 -24.20 11.76
CA LEU A 55 12.96 -25.05 12.93
C LEU A 55 12.86 -24.26 14.25
N LEU A 56 13.22 -22.98 14.24
CA LEU A 56 13.13 -22.12 15.41
C LEU A 56 11.78 -21.43 15.53
N ALA A 57 10.98 -21.41 14.46
CA ALA A 57 9.71 -20.68 14.43
C ALA A 57 8.74 -21.17 15.52
N VAL A 58 8.60 -22.49 15.72
CA VAL A 58 7.69 -23.05 16.75
C VAL A 58 8.18 -22.74 18.17
N PRO A 59 9.46 -22.96 18.55
CA PRO A 59 9.97 -22.55 19.86
C PRO A 59 9.85 -21.04 20.11
N LEU A 60 10.17 -20.21 19.10
CA LEU A 60 10.03 -18.75 19.20
C LEU A 60 8.58 -18.33 19.37
N MET A 61 7.65 -18.97 18.66
CA MET A 61 6.20 -18.70 18.80
C MET A 61 5.72 -19.01 20.21
N LEU A 62 6.17 -20.10 20.83
CA LEU A 62 5.84 -20.42 22.21
C LEU A 62 6.36 -19.35 23.18
N LEU A 63 7.62 -18.93 23.04
CA LEU A 63 8.21 -17.86 23.86
C LEU A 63 7.47 -16.53 23.64
N GLY A 64 7.16 -16.19 22.39
CA GLY A 64 6.38 -15.01 22.05
C GLY A 64 4.98 -15.03 22.68
N PHE A 65 4.29 -16.17 22.63
CA PHE A 65 2.99 -16.35 23.26
C PHE A 65 3.05 -16.15 24.78
N LEU A 66 4.04 -16.72 25.46
CA LEU A 66 4.23 -16.51 26.89
C LEU A 66 4.48 -15.04 27.23
N CYS A 67 5.24 -14.33 26.40
CA CYS A 67 5.49 -12.90 26.58
C CYS A 67 4.25 -12.05 26.28
N SER A 68 3.43 -12.44 25.30
CA SER A 68 2.21 -11.72 24.92
C SER A 68 1.13 -11.71 26.01
N ASN A 69 1.15 -12.71 26.89
CA ASN A 69 0.27 -12.79 28.07
C ASN A 69 0.72 -11.89 29.24
N SER A 70 1.78 -11.12 29.08
CA SER A 70 2.30 -10.24 30.13
C SER A 70 1.39 -9.03 30.37
N LYS A 71 1.18 -8.67 31.64
CA LYS A 71 0.50 -7.42 32.04
C LYS A 71 1.26 -6.15 31.64
N LYS A 72 2.58 -6.24 31.40
CA LYS A 72 3.42 -5.12 30.98
C LYS A 72 3.30 -4.94 29.48
N SER A 73 2.79 -3.79 29.02
CA SER A 73 2.57 -3.45 27.61
C SER A 73 3.79 -3.72 26.74
N GLN A 74 4.99 -3.30 27.16
CA GLN A 74 6.22 -3.51 26.40
C GLN A 74 6.53 -4.99 26.17
N ARG A 75 6.38 -5.85 27.18
CA ARG A 75 6.61 -7.30 27.06
C ARG A 75 5.56 -7.95 26.14
N ARG A 76 4.31 -7.52 26.26
CA ARG A 76 3.23 -7.97 25.41
C ARG A 76 3.51 -7.65 23.95
N ASN A 77 3.88 -6.42 23.64
CA ASN A 77 4.19 -5.97 22.27
C ASN A 77 5.39 -6.72 21.68
N ILE A 78 6.43 -7.00 22.49
CA ILE A 78 7.56 -7.86 22.07
C ILE A 78 7.08 -9.29 21.81
N GLY A 79 6.22 -9.82 22.66
CA GLY A 79 5.62 -11.15 22.48
C GLY A 79 4.85 -11.24 21.16
N GLU A 80 3.99 -10.27 20.87
CA GLU A 80 3.22 -10.19 19.62
C GLU A 80 4.13 -10.08 18.39
N LEU A 81 5.21 -9.26 18.48
CA LEU A 81 6.23 -9.18 17.45
C LEU A 81 6.89 -10.53 17.15
N VAL A 82 7.30 -11.26 18.21
CA VAL A 82 7.95 -12.58 18.08
C VAL A 82 6.99 -13.61 17.51
N VAL A 83 5.71 -13.61 17.91
CA VAL A 83 4.69 -14.49 17.33
C VAL A 83 4.50 -14.19 15.85
N GLY A 84 4.33 -12.91 15.48
CA GLY A 84 4.17 -12.51 14.08
C GLY A 84 5.37 -12.88 13.21
N PHE A 85 6.59 -12.66 13.72
CA PHE A 85 7.82 -13.09 13.07
C PHE A 85 7.86 -14.62 12.85
N SER A 86 7.53 -15.39 13.87
CA SER A 86 7.49 -16.86 13.78
C SER A 86 6.47 -17.34 12.76
N LEU A 87 5.26 -16.75 12.74
CA LEU A 87 4.21 -17.08 11.77
C LEU A 87 4.64 -16.75 10.34
N LEU A 88 5.36 -15.64 10.12
CA LEU A 88 5.88 -15.28 8.81
C LEU A 88 6.82 -16.36 8.26
N PHE A 89 7.79 -16.81 9.06
CA PHE A 89 8.76 -17.81 8.61
C PHE A 89 8.15 -19.22 8.52
N LEU A 90 7.20 -19.55 9.37
CA LEU A 90 6.45 -20.80 9.26
C LEU A 90 5.62 -20.81 7.96
N GLY A 91 4.93 -19.72 7.66
CA GLY A 91 4.19 -19.57 6.41
C GLY A 91 5.10 -19.65 5.17
N LEU A 92 6.29 -19.03 5.23
CA LEU A 92 7.28 -19.11 4.15
C LEU A 92 7.77 -20.56 3.96
N SER A 93 7.98 -21.33 5.05
CA SER A 93 8.34 -22.74 4.96
C SER A 93 7.23 -23.56 4.28
N PHE A 94 5.99 -23.40 4.72
CA PHE A 94 4.85 -24.08 4.09
C PHE A 94 4.68 -23.71 2.62
N MET A 95 4.93 -22.44 2.25
CA MET A 95 4.90 -22.03 0.84
C MET A 95 5.98 -22.76 0.04
N LYS A 96 7.22 -22.88 0.56
CA LYS A 96 8.31 -23.61 -0.10
C LYS A 96 8.00 -25.10 -0.25
N GLU A 97 7.46 -25.72 0.80
CA GLU A 97 7.12 -27.15 0.82
C GLU A 97 5.91 -27.46 -0.09
N SER A 98 5.01 -26.49 -0.27
CA SER A 98 3.82 -26.63 -1.14
C SER A 98 4.16 -26.50 -2.62
N VAL A 99 5.37 -26.09 -2.95
CA VAL A 99 5.80 -25.93 -4.35
C VAL A 99 6.02 -27.32 -4.95
N PRO A 100 5.32 -27.69 -6.05
CA PRO A 100 5.47 -29.01 -6.67
C PRO A 100 6.88 -29.22 -7.18
N ASP A 101 7.36 -30.47 -7.15
CA ASP A 101 8.58 -30.80 -7.86
C ASP A 101 8.36 -30.62 -9.37
N LEU A 102 9.24 -29.84 -10.00
CA LEU A 102 9.17 -29.55 -11.44
C LEU A 102 9.35 -30.80 -12.30
N ASN A 103 10.01 -31.85 -11.77
CA ASN A 103 10.11 -33.13 -12.44
C ASN A 103 8.75 -33.82 -12.54
N GLU A 104 7.83 -33.53 -11.61
CA GLU A 104 6.48 -34.08 -11.57
C GLU A 104 5.44 -33.21 -12.30
N THR A 105 5.77 -31.92 -12.56
CA THR A 105 4.86 -30.97 -13.23
C THR A 105 5.54 -30.24 -14.40
N PRO A 106 5.93 -30.93 -15.48
CA PRO A 106 6.62 -30.33 -16.63
C PRO A 106 5.79 -29.23 -17.34
N GLN A 107 4.46 -29.27 -17.20
CA GLN A 107 3.54 -28.31 -17.82
C GLN A 107 3.76 -26.87 -17.31
N VAL A 108 4.13 -26.68 -16.04
CA VAL A 108 4.41 -25.35 -15.48
C VAL A 108 5.69 -24.78 -16.09
N LEU A 109 6.73 -25.63 -16.28
CA LEU A 109 7.97 -25.24 -16.94
C LEU A 109 7.76 -24.90 -18.42
N GLU A 110 6.93 -25.66 -19.12
CA GLU A 110 6.57 -25.37 -20.51
C GLU A 110 5.87 -24.01 -20.62
N PHE A 111 4.93 -23.71 -19.72
CA PHE A 111 4.27 -22.39 -19.67
C PHE A 111 5.30 -21.28 -19.51
N VAL A 112 6.18 -21.38 -18.50
CA VAL A 112 7.23 -20.35 -18.26
C VAL A 112 8.18 -20.25 -19.45
N ARG A 113 8.66 -21.38 -20.02
CA ARG A 113 9.51 -21.41 -21.21
C ARG A 113 8.84 -20.73 -22.40
N ASN A 114 7.60 -21.09 -22.67
CA ASN A 114 6.86 -20.56 -23.82
C ASN A 114 6.69 -19.04 -23.71
N TRP A 115 6.52 -18.50 -22.51
CA TRP A 115 6.30 -17.07 -22.29
C TRP A 115 7.55 -16.27 -21.99
N SER A 116 8.68 -16.88 -21.63
CA SER A 116 9.92 -16.18 -21.34
C SER A 116 10.81 -15.91 -22.57
N GLY A 117 10.50 -16.50 -23.72
CA GLY A 117 11.31 -16.43 -24.94
C GLY A 117 11.01 -15.26 -25.89
N HIS A 118 10.06 -14.36 -25.59
CA HIS A 118 9.56 -13.31 -26.50
C HIS A 118 10.18 -11.92 -26.26
N GLY A 119 11.38 -11.87 -25.69
CA GLY A 119 12.10 -10.62 -25.46
C GLY A 119 11.34 -9.64 -24.56
N PHE A 120 11.14 -8.40 -25.01
CA PHE A 120 10.43 -7.37 -24.24
C PHE A 120 8.94 -7.72 -24.00
N GLY A 121 8.31 -8.47 -24.89
CA GLY A 121 6.94 -8.96 -24.70
C GLY A 121 6.81 -9.84 -23.46
N SER A 122 7.81 -10.70 -23.19
CA SER A 122 7.86 -11.50 -21.95
C SER A 122 7.92 -10.62 -20.71
N VAL A 123 8.71 -9.53 -20.72
CA VAL A 123 8.80 -8.59 -19.60
C VAL A 123 7.42 -8.01 -19.27
N LEU A 124 6.63 -7.62 -20.28
CA LEU A 124 5.29 -7.09 -20.07
C LEU A 124 4.32 -8.15 -19.54
N ILE A 125 4.43 -9.40 -20.00
CA ILE A 125 3.58 -10.51 -19.53
C ILE A 125 3.87 -10.80 -18.05
N PHE A 126 5.13 -10.91 -17.67
CA PHE A 126 5.51 -11.18 -16.27
C PHE A 126 5.22 -9.98 -15.36
N LEU A 127 5.34 -8.76 -15.86
CA LEU A 127 4.88 -7.57 -15.16
C LEU A 127 3.37 -7.62 -14.89
N LEU A 128 2.57 -7.94 -15.91
CA LEU A 128 1.13 -8.11 -15.76
C LEU A 128 0.79 -9.24 -14.79
N PHE A 129 1.51 -10.35 -14.85
CA PHE A 129 1.34 -11.47 -13.93
C PHE A 129 1.62 -11.05 -12.48
N GLY A 130 2.72 -10.34 -12.20
CA GLY A 130 3.01 -9.78 -10.87
C GLY A 130 1.94 -8.80 -10.39
N THR A 131 1.41 -7.96 -11.30
CA THR A 131 0.31 -7.03 -11.01
C THR A 131 -0.96 -7.78 -10.61
N ILE A 132 -1.38 -8.77 -11.40
CA ILE A 132 -2.59 -9.57 -11.14
C ILE A 132 -2.42 -10.39 -9.85
N LEU A 133 -1.27 -11.02 -9.66
CA LEU A 133 -0.99 -11.80 -8.46
C LEU A 133 -1.11 -10.93 -7.19
N THR A 134 -0.53 -9.73 -7.23
CA THR A 134 -0.62 -8.79 -6.10
C THR A 134 -2.05 -8.29 -5.89
N LEU A 135 -2.80 -8.06 -6.96
CA LEU A 135 -4.23 -7.70 -6.88
C LEU A 135 -5.06 -8.79 -6.21
N VAL A 136 -4.82 -10.06 -6.56
CA VAL A 136 -5.55 -11.21 -6.02
C VAL A 136 -5.18 -11.44 -4.55
N LEU A 137 -3.89 -11.43 -4.23
CA LEU A 137 -3.39 -11.66 -2.87
C LEU A 137 -3.58 -10.45 -1.95
N GLN A 138 -3.74 -9.26 -2.52
CA GLN A 138 -3.78 -7.97 -1.80
C GLN A 138 -2.60 -7.74 -0.86
N SER A 139 -1.47 -8.40 -1.15
CA SER A 139 -0.25 -8.35 -0.35
C SER A 139 0.98 -8.39 -1.26
N SER A 140 1.68 -7.27 -1.36
CA SER A 140 2.95 -7.21 -2.07
C SER A 140 4.03 -8.09 -1.42
N SER A 141 4.05 -8.15 -0.08
CA SER A 141 5.00 -9.02 0.62
C SER A 141 4.80 -10.51 0.31
N ALA A 142 3.54 -10.95 0.17
CA ALA A 142 3.24 -12.33 -0.22
C ALA A 142 3.63 -12.58 -1.69
N THR A 143 3.33 -11.65 -2.59
CA THR A 143 3.75 -11.75 -4.01
C THR A 143 5.27 -11.78 -4.12
N MET A 144 5.98 -10.91 -3.40
CA MET A 144 7.45 -10.91 -3.33
C MET A 144 7.99 -12.26 -2.85
N ALA A 145 7.41 -12.84 -1.78
CA ALA A 145 7.85 -14.13 -1.28
C ALA A 145 7.66 -15.25 -2.32
N ILE A 146 6.53 -15.28 -3.01
CA ILE A 146 6.27 -16.24 -4.11
C ILE A 146 7.29 -16.04 -5.24
N THR A 147 7.54 -14.80 -5.65
CA THR A 147 8.50 -14.48 -6.71
C THR A 147 9.93 -14.92 -6.31
N LEU A 148 10.32 -14.68 -5.05
CA LEU A 148 11.62 -15.15 -4.52
C LEU A 148 11.71 -16.68 -4.51
N ILE A 149 10.65 -17.39 -4.15
CA ILE A 149 10.60 -18.86 -4.19
C ILE A 149 10.76 -19.35 -5.62
N MET A 150 9.96 -18.85 -6.56
CA MET A 150 10.03 -19.23 -7.98
C MET A 150 11.40 -18.97 -8.57
N LEU A 151 12.02 -17.85 -8.22
CA LEU A 151 13.38 -17.50 -8.66
C LEU A 151 14.45 -18.42 -8.04
N SER A 152 14.37 -18.69 -6.73
CA SER A 152 15.33 -19.55 -6.03
C SER A 152 15.32 -21.00 -6.49
N MET A 153 14.21 -21.44 -7.01
CA MET A 153 14.03 -22.78 -7.59
C MET A 153 14.39 -22.83 -9.09
N GLY A 154 14.78 -21.69 -9.69
CA GLY A 154 15.09 -21.62 -11.12
C GLY A 154 13.86 -21.74 -12.04
N TRP A 155 12.65 -21.56 -11.52
CA TRP A 155 11.42 -21.64 -12.30
C TRP A 155 11.30 -20.47 -13.28
N ILE A 156 11.68 -19.30 -12.84
CA ILE A 156 11.68 -18.08 -13.66
C ILE A 156 13.08 -17.49 -13.76
N PRO A 157 13.47 -16.96 -14.93
CA PRO A 157 14.74 -16.25 -15.08
C PRO A 157 14.71 -14.93 -14.27
N PHE A 158 15.89 -14.47 -13.89
CA PHE A 158 16.05 -13.26 -13.06
C PHE A 158 15.34 -12.03 -13.63
N ASN A 159 15.47 -11.77 -14.91
CA ASN A 159 14.85 -10.64 -15.60
C ASN A 159 13.31 -10.72 -15.55
N MET A 160 12.71 -11.91 -15.59
CA MET A 160 11.25 -12.09 -15.46
C MET A 160 10.80 -11.90 -14.02
N ALA A 161 11.55 -12.38 -13.03
CA ALA A 161 11.30 -12.08 -11.62
C ALA A 161 11.34 -10.56 -11.35
N CYS A 162 12.31 -9.86 -11.95
CA CYS A 162 12.39 -8.40 -11.88
C CYS A 162 11.15 -7.72 -12.47
N ALA A 163 10.64 -8.21 -13.59
CA ALA A 163 9.41 -7.71 -14.20
C ALA A 163 8.19 -7.94 -13.29
N MET A 164 8.09 -9.11 -12.64
CA MET A 164 7.03 -9.39 -11.65
C MET A 164 7.06 -8.40 -10.49
N VAL A 165 8.23 -8.09 -9.94
CA VAL A 165 8.39 -7.11 -8.84
C VAL A 165 7.98 -5.70 -9.28
N LEU A 166 8.28 -5.29 -10.51
CA LEU A 166 7.77 -4.02 -11.04
C LEU A 166 6.24 -4.03 -11.14
N GLY A 167 5.65 -5.15 -11.58
CA GLY A 167 4.21 -5.33 -11.63
C GLY A 167 3.55 -5.33 -10.25
N GLU A 168 4.20 -5.92 -9.26
CA GLU A 168 3.77 -5.92 -7.86
C GLU A 168 3.57 -4.50 -7.31
N ASN A 169 4.46 -3.58 -7.63
CA ASN A 169 4.35 -2.19 -7.23
C ASN A 169 3.09 -1.51 -7.80
N ILE A 170 2.68 -1.85 -9.04
CA ILE A 170 1.41 -1.38 -9.60
C ILE A 170 0.23 -2.03 -8.88
N GLY A 171 0.25 -3.35 -8.70
CA GLY A 171 -0.81 -4.11 -8.06
C GLY A 171 -1.16 -3.60 -6.65
N THR A 172 -0.15 -3.21 -5.88
CA THR A 172 -0.30 -2.65 -4.53
C THR A 172 -1.16 -1.38 -4.50
N THR A 173 -1.17 -0.59 -5.57
CA THR A 173 -1.93 0.67 -5.61
C THR A 173 -3.44 0.47 -5.62
N ILE A 174 -3.90 -0.67 -6.10
CA ILE A 174 -5.33 -0.98 -6.24
C ILE A 174 -6.01 -1.08 -4.88
N THR A 175 -5.34 -1.67 -3.87
CA THR A 175 -5.84 -1.74 -2.50
C THR A 175 -6.16 -0.36 -1.93
N ALA A 176 -5.25 0.60 -2.14
CA ALA A 176 -5.46 1.99 -1.70
C ALA A 176 -6.63 2.66 -2.42
N ASN A 177 -6.79 2.41 -3.74
CA ASN A 177 -7.89 2.98 -4.51
C ASN A 177 -9.25 2.37 -4.11
N ILE A 178 -9.30 1.07 -3.79
CA ILE A 178 -10.51 0.44 -3.25
C ILE A 178 -10.88 1.07 -1.91
N ALA A 179 -9.93 1.22 -0.99
CA ALA A 179 -10.16 1.85 0.31
C ALA A 179 -10.64 3.31 0.17
N ALA A 180 -10.06 4.07 -0.77
CA ALA A 180 -10.44 5.45 -1.03
C ALA A 180 -11.79 5.62 -1.75
N SER A 181 -12.34 4.55 -2.33
CA SER A 181 -13.58 4.63 -3.14
C SER A 181 -14.78 5.19 -2.38
N VAL A 182 -14.86 4.87 -1.09
CA VAL A 182 -15.90 5.35 -0.17
C VAL A 182 -15.54 6.68 0.50
N GLY A 183 -14.30 7.16 0.34
CA GLY A 183 -13.82 8.40 0.93
C GLY A 183 -14.17 9.65 0.13
N ASN A 184 -13.81 10.81 0.69
CA ASN A 184 -13.97 12.10 0.05
C ASN A 184 -13.01 12.30 -1.14
N THR A 185 -13.13 13.43 -1.84
CA THR A 185 -12.30 13.75 -3.01
C THR A 185 -10.80 13.78 -2.68
N GLN A 186 -10.41 14.23 -1.50
CA GLN A 186 -9.01 14.31 -1.11
C GLN A 186 -8.42 12.91 -0.84
N ALA A 187 -9.19 12.02 -0.20
CA ALA A 187 -8.83 10.62 -0.02
C ALA A 187 -8.58 9.91 -1.37
N LYS A 188 -9.47 10.12 -2.35
CA LYS A 188 -9.33 9.58 -3.71
C LYS A 188 -8.09 10.13 -4.42
N ARG A 189 -7.77 11.42 -4.22
CA ARG A 189 -6.54 12.05 -4.75
C ARG A 189 -5.29 11.46 -4.11
N ALA A 190 -5.30 11.21 -2.81
CA ALA A 190 -4.18 10.57 -2.12
C ALA A 190 -3.93 9.14 -2.62
N ALA A 191 -4.96 8.32 -2.80
CA ALA A 191 -4.83 6.98 -3.39
C ALA A 191 -4.35 7.03 -4.85
N MET A 192 -4.86 7.96 -5.66
CA MET A 192 -4.43 8.16 -7.05
C MET A 192 -2.97 8.59 -7.13
N SER A 193 -2.46 9.37 -6.16
CA SER A 193 -1.05 9.75 -6.14
C SER A 193 -0.12 8.54 -5.98
N HIS A 194 -0.53 7.53 -5.21
CA HIS A 194 0.18 6.25 -5.10
C HIS A 194 0.23 5.53 -6.45
N THR A 195 -0.87 5.53 -7.19
CA THR A 195 -0.92 4.94 -8.54
C THR A 195 0.01 5.67 -9.50
N ILE A 196 -0.04 7.00 -9.54
CA ILE A 196 0.84 7.81 -10.40
C ILE A 196 2.31 7.56 -10.07
N PHE A 197 2.67 7.52 -8.79
CA PHE A 197 4.03 7.27 -8.33
C PHE A 197 4.55 5.91 -8.84
N ASN A 198 3.78 4.84 -8.67
CA ASN A 198 4.22 3.50 -9.07
C ASN A 198 4.19 3.30 -10.59
N VAL A 199 3.17 3.79 -11.29
CA VAL A 199 3.09 3.70 -12.75
C VAL A 199 4.23 4.47 -13.41
N PHE A 200 4.52 5.69 -12.96
CA PHE A 200 5.67 6.46 -13.45
C PHE A 200 6.98 5.69 -13.20
N GLY A 201 7.15 5.13 -12.00
CA GLY A 201 8.31 4.32 -11.66
C GLY A 201 8.48 3.14 -12.60
N VAL A 202 7.42 2.39 -12.86
CA VAL A 202 7.47 1.24 -13.77
C VAL A 202 7.78 1.67 -15.20
N ILE A 203 7.24 2.80 -15.68
CA ILE A 203 7.50 3.28 -17.03
C ILE A 203 8.99 3.57 -17.23
N TRP A 204 9.62 4.35 -16.35
CA TRP A 204 11.06 4.62 -16.51
C TRP A 204 11.90 3.35 -16.32
N ALA A 205 11.53 2.47 -15.39
CA ALA A 205 12.24 1.22 -15.18
C ALA A 205 12.15 0.29 -16.40
N LEU A 206 11.03 0.28 -17.13
CA LEU A 206 10.89 -0.46 -18.39
C LEU A 206 11.72 0.16 -19.53
N ILE A 207 11.74 1.50 -19.63
CA ILE A 207 12.56 2.20 -20.65
C ILE A 207 14.04 1.87 -20.44
N PHE A 208 14.50 1.87 -19.20
CA PHE A 208 15.88 1.57 -18.83
C PHE A 208 16.08 0.14 -18.31
N PHE A 209 15.24 -0.82 -18.70
CA PHE A 209 15.18 -2.14 -18.09
C PHE A 209 16.53 -2.85 -18.11
N LYS A 210 17.15 -2.98 -19.28
CA LYS A 210 18.46 -3.65 -19.42
C LYS A 210 19.58 -2.95 -18.62
N PRO A 211 19.82 -1.62 -18.78
CA PRO A 211 20.85 -0.94 -17.99
C PRO A 211 20.55 -0.94 -16.48
N PHE A 212 19.30 -0.94 -16.09
CA PHE A 212 18.90 -1.02 -14.68
C PHE A 212 19.21 -2.41 -14.10
N LEU A 213 18.92 -3.49 -14.82
CA LEU A 213 19.32 -4.84 -14.42
C LEU A 213 20.85 -4.99 -14.35
N ALA A 214 21.58 -4.44 -15.31
CA ALA A 214 23.04 -4.44 -15.30
C ALA A 214 23.60 -3.72 -14.06
N LEU A 215 23.02 -2.57 -13.69
CA LEU A 215 23.38 -1.87 -12.44
C LEU A 215 23.18 -2.77 -11.23
N VAL A 216 22.01 -3.42 -11.13
CA VAL A 216 21.73 -4.37 -10.03
C VAL A 216 22.76 -5.51 -10.00
N GLY A 217 23.03 -6.10 -11.15
CA GLY A 217 24.01 -7.20 -11.27
C GLY A 217 25.41 -6.79 -10.82
N ASN A 218 25.88 -5.61 -11.27
CA ASN A 218 27.18 -5.07 -10.86
C ASN A 218 27.25 -4.80 -9.35
N VAL A 219 26.16 -4.33 -8.74
CA VAL A 219 26.11 -4.15 -7.27
C VAL A 219 26.19 -5.49 -6.56
N ILE A 220 25.57 -6.55 -7.07
CA ILE A 220 25.66 -7.89 -6.49
C ILE A 220 27.09 -8.48 -6.62
N GLU A 221 27.79 -8.21 -7.71
CA GLU A 221 29.21 -8.58 -7.86
C GLU A 221 30.12 -7.94 -6.80
N LEU A 222 29.83 -6.69 -6.38
CA LEU A 222 30.56 -6.03 -5.29
C LEU A 222 30.43 -6.77 -3.95
N PHE A 223 29.37 -7.56 -3.76
CA PHE A 223 29.23 -8.45 -2.61
C PHE A 223 29.94 -9.80 -2.77
N GLY A 224 30.69 -10.00 -3.85
CA GLY A 224 31.42 -11.25 -4.15
C GLY A 224 30.50 -12.39 -4.61
N LEU A 225 29.32 -12.08 -5.13
CA LEU A 225 28.34 -13.03 -5.64
C LEU A 225 28.32 -13.00 -7.18
N PRO A 226 27.86 -14.09 -7.85
CA PRO A 226 27.67 -14.09 -9.30
C PRO A 226 26.71 -12.99 -9.75
N ASN A 227 26.90 -12.45 -10.96
CA ASN A 227 26.03 -11.45 -11.52
C ASN A 227 24.69 -12.07 -11.99
N PRO A 228 23.55 -11.79 -11.34
CA PRO A 228 22.27 -12.39 -11.73
C PRO A 228 21.71 -11.81 -13.03
N ALA A 229 22.24 -10.68 -13.51
CA ALA A 229 21.85 -10.08 -14.79
C ALA A 229 22.76 -10.47 -15.96
N ALA A 230 23.80 -11.30 -15.72
CA ALA A 230 24.69 -11.76 -16.77
C ALA A 230 23.96 -12.67 -17.78
N GLU A 231 24.42 -12.65 -19.02
CA GLU A 231 23.89 -13.52 -20.07
C GLU A 231 24.14 -15.00 -19.72
N GLY A 232 23.12 -15.82 -19.82
CA GLY A 232 23.20 -17.24 -19.47
C GLY A 232 23.15 -17.53 -17.97
N PHE A 233 22.95 -16.51 -17.10
CA PHE A 233 22.78 -16.77 -15.67
C PHE A 233 21.55 -17.65 -15.42
N ALA A 234 21.74 -18.70 -14.65
CA ALA A 234 20.67 -19.59 -14.21
C ALA A 234 20.97 -20.07 -12.77
N VAL A 235 19.93 -20.25 -11.98
CA VAL A 235 20.05 -20.82 -10.64
C VAL A 235 20.31 -22.32 -10.79
N SER A 236 21.49 -22.76 -10.35
CA SER A 236 21.94 -24.14 -10.50
C SER A 236 21.31 -25.10 -9.48
N ALA A 237 21.10 -24.64 -8.26
CA ALA A 237 20.45 -25.37 -7.18
C ALA A 237 19.94 -24.42 -6.09
N GLN A 238 18.96 -24.86 -5.35
CA GLN A 238 18.49 -24.16 -4.14
C GLN A 238 19.65 -24.08 -3.12
N ASN A 239 19.83 -22.95 -2.47
CA ASN A 239 20.95 -22.65 -1.55
C ASN A 239 22.35 -22.54 -2.21
N SER A 240 22.44 -22.48 -3.53
CA SER A 240 23.69 -22.20 -4.24
C SER A 240 24.08 -20.71 -4.15
N PRO A 241 25.34 -20.36 -4.45
CA PRO A 241 25.74 -18.96 -4.63
C PRO A 241 24.89 -18.24 -5.68
N ASP A 242 24.49 -18.91 -6.76
CA ASP A 242 23.62 -18.37 -7.80
C ASP A 242 22.22 -18.05 -7.26
N ALA A 243 21.62 -18.97 -6.47
CA ALA A 243 20.34 -18.72 -5.82
C ALA A 243 20.43 -17.51 -4.87
N THR A 244 21.52 -17.43 -4.08
CA THR A 244 21.75 -16.29 -3.19
C THR A 244 21.89 -14.98 -3.97
N ALA A 245 22.65 -15.00 -5.08
CA ALA A 245 22.83 -13.85 -5.96
C ALA A 245 21.51 -13.38 -6.57
N ALA A 246 20.67 -14.32 -7.04
CA ALA A 246 19.38 -14.04 -7.59
C ALA A 246 18.42 -13.40 -6.56
N LEU A 247 18.34 -13.97 -5.35
CA LEU A 247 17.50 -13.48 -4.26
C LEU A 247 17.91 -12.06 -3.80
N TYR A 248 19.22 -11.86 -3.60
CA TYR A 248 19.74 -10.54 -3.22
C TYR A 248 19.61 -9.54 -4.36
N GLY A 249 19.83 -9.97 -5.60
CA GLY A 249 19.60 -9.14 -6.79
C GLY A 249 18.17 -8.65 -6.89
N LEU A 250 17.19 -9.52 -6.64
CA LEU A 250 15.78 -9.14 -6.67
C LEU A 250 15.42 -8.16 -5.55
N SER A 251 15.92 -8.39 -4.32
CA SER A 251 15.75 -7.46 -3.20
C SER A 251 16.44 -6.12 -3.45
N MET A 252 17.64 -6.14 -4.08
CA MET A 252 18.35 -4.93 -4.47
C MET A 252 17.62 -4.16 -5.56
N LEU A 253 17.08 -4.83 -6.57
CA LEU A 253 16.25 -4.20 -7.59
C LEU A 253 15.06 -3.48 -6.96
N HIS A 254 14.34 -4.15 -6.06
CA HIS A 254 13.19 -3.56 -5.37
C HIS A 254 13.59 -2.30 -4.57
N THR A 255 14.75 -2.36 -3.88
CA THR A 255 15.27 -1.22 -3.12
C THR A 255 15.69 -0.07 -4.01
N LEU A 256 16.50 -0.34 -5.04
CA LEU A 256 16.97 0.69 -5.97
C LEU A 256 15.82 1.32 -6.75
N PHE A 257 14.86 0.50 -7.21
CA PHE A 257 13.66 0.99 -7.89
C PHE A 257 12.89 2.00 -7.04
N ASN A 258 12.50 1.62 -5.81
CA ASN A 258 11.73 2.51 -4.94
C ASN A 258 12.53 3.74 -4.50
N THR A 259 13.82 3.57 -4.24
CA THR A 259 14.71 4.68 -3.85
C THR A 259 14.89 5.67 -4.99
N PHE A 260 15.23 5.21 -6.21
CA PHE A 260 15.39 6.10 -7.35
C PHE A 260 14.09 6.77 -7.74
N ASN A 261 12.97 6.02 -7.74
CA ASN A 261 11.67 6.59 -8.03
C ASN A 261 11.30 7.70 -7.03
N THR A 262 11.59 7.49 -5.74
CA THR A 262 11.38 8.52 -4.71
C THR A 262 12.32 9.70 -4.90
N LEU A 263 13.62 9.48 -5.14
CA LEU A 263 14.59 10.55 -5.35
C LEU A 263 14.25 11.42 -6.57
N ILE A 264 13.72 10.82 -7.63
CA ILE A 264 13.25 11.54 -8.79
C ILE A 264 11.99 12.35 -8.46
N LEU A 265 10.97 11.70 -7.89
CA LEU A 265 9.63 12.27 -7.76
C LEU A 265 9.44 13.18 -6.55
N ILE A 266 10.31 13.14 -5.55
CA ILE A 266 10.21 14.01 -4.36
C ILE A 266 10.28 15.51 -4.73
N TRP A 267 10.99 15.85 -5.77
CA TRP A 267 11.09 17.21 -6.30
C TRP A 267 9.85 17.65 -7.10
N PHE A 268 9.02 16.66 -7.51
CA PHE A 268 7.84 16.85 -8.36
C PHE A 268 6.51 16.62 -7.62
N THR A 269 6.51 16.66 -6.30
CA THR A 269 5.29 16.44 -5.48
C THR A 269 4.15 17.37 -5.89
N LYS A 270 4.45 18.66 -6.16
CA LYS A 270 3.46 19.63 -6.66
C LYS A 270 2.91 19.27 -8.04
N LEU A 271 3.71 18.62 -8.89
CA LEU A 271 3.26 18.17 -10.21
C LEU A 271 2.32 16.95 -10.04
N ILE A 272 2.66 16.03 -9.17
CA ILE A 272 1.80 14.89 -8.82
C ILE A 272 0.47 15.41 -8.25
N GLU A 273 0.50 16.39 -7.34
CA GLU A 273 -0.69 17.00 -6.78
C GLU A 273 -1.58 17.63 -7.87
N LYS A 274 -1.00 18.39 -8.82
CA LYS A 274 -1.75 18.92 -9.96
C LYS A 274 -2.36 17.82 -10.82
N ALA A 275 -1.59 16.77 -11.10
CA ALA A 275 -2.05 15.63 -11.90
C ALA A 275 -3.24 14.92 -11.25
N VAL A 276 -3.18 14.62 -9.95
CA VAL A 276 -4.29 13.96 -9.25
C VAL A 276 -5.52 14.87 -9.12
N VAL A 277 -5.34 16.18 -8.98
CA VAL A 277 -6.45 17.15 -8.98
C VAL A 277 -7.13 17.21 -10.35
N TRP A 278 -6.37 17.07 -11.42
CA TRP A 278 -6.90 17.04 -12.79
C TRP A 278 -7.65 15.74 -13.09
N ILE A 279 -7.13 14.59 -12.62
CA ILE A 279 -7.75 13.27 -12.81
C ILE A 279 -9.00 13.11 -11.93
N VAL A 280 -8.88 13.45 -10.65
CA VAL A 280 -9.95 13.31 -9.65
C VAL A 280 -10.57 14.67 -9.40
N LYS A 281 -11.58 14.99 -10.22
CA LYS A 281 -12.32 16.25 -10.11
C LYS A 281 -13.24 16.24 -8.90
N ALA A 282 -13.34 17.38 -8.21
CA ALA A 282 -14.38 17.58 -7.21
C ALA A 282 -15.76 17.66 -7.90
N PRO A 283 -16.81 17.08 -7.31
CA PRO A 283 -18.17 17.25 -7.82
C PRO A 283 -18.52 18.75 -7.87
N LYS A 284 -19.15 19.18 -8.97
CA LYS A 284 -19.51 20.60 -9.22
C LYS A 284 -20.56 21.16 -8.27
N ASN A 285 -21.28 20.33 -7.52
CA ASN A 285 -22.38 20.72 -6.64
C ASN A 285 -22.11 20.26 -5.19
N GLN A 286 -21.22 20.96 -4.49
CA GLN A 286 -21.07 20.82 -3.02
C GLN A 286 -21.69 22.01 -2.25
N GLU A 287 -22.55 22.79 -2.86
CA GLU A 287 -23.31 23.85 -2.16
C GLU A 287 -24.72 23.43 -1.66
N GLN A 288 -25.14 22.21 -1.91
CA GLN A 288 -26.25 21.67 -1.15
C GLN A 288 -25.71 21.07 0.14
N GLU A 289 -25.92 21.79 1.24
CA GLU A 289 -25.79 21.27 2.58
C GLU A 289 -26.72 20.07 2.73
N VAL A 290 -26.19 18.90 2.40
CA VAL A 290 -26.85 17.61 2.62
C VAL A 290 -26.34 17.10 3.95
N PHE A 291 -27.22 16.61 4.80
CA PHE A 291 -26.81 15.88 5.99
C PHE A 291 -25.72 14.86 5.64
N ARG A 292 -24.55 15.06 6.20
CA ARG A 292 -23.45 14.14 6.09
C ARG A 292 -22.46 14.47 7.21
N LEU A 293 -22.15 13.49 8.05
CA LEU A 293 -20.99 13.60 8.94
C LEU A 293 -19.75 13.87 8.06
N LYS A 294 -19.06 14.96 8.36
CA LYS A 294 -17.98 15.46 7.52
C LYS A 294 -16.64 14.88 7.94
N TYR A 295 -16.46 14.67 9.21
CA TYR A 295 -15.21 14.30 9.84
C TYR A 295 -15.24 12.87 10.39
N ILE A 296 -16.37 12.38 10.87
CA ILE A 296 -16.50 10.99 11.34
C ILE A 296 -16.73 10.10 10.12
N SER A 297 -15.72 9.33 9.78
CA SER A 297 -15.81 8.27 8.77
C SER A 297 -15.82 6.91 9.45
N ALA A 298 -16.87 6.15 9.26
CA ALA A 298 -16.93 4.75 9.70
C ALA A 298 -15.91 3.92 8.90
N GLY A 299 -14.69 3.79 9.44
CA GLY A 299 -13.63 2.98 8.85
C GLY A 299 -12.98 2.09 9.92
N PRO A 300 -12.61 0.83 9.59
CA PRO A 300 -12.10 -0.16 10.55
C PRO A 300 -10.71 0.15 11.13
N LEU A 301 -10.13 1.32 10.87
CA LEU A 301 -8.76 1.70 11.26
C LEU A 301 -8.67 2.97 12.12
N ALA A 302 -9.76 3.45 12.69
CA ALA A 302 -9.72 4.59 13.60
C ALA A 302 -9.04 4.18 14.92
N THR A 303 -7.89 4.81 15.25
CA THR A 303 -7.36 4.74 16.61
C THR A 303 -8.27 5.54 17.55
N PRO A 304 -8.32 5.22 18.86
CA PRO A 304 -9.12 5.99 19.83
C PRO A 304 -8.81 7.49 19.82
N GLU A 305 -7.54 7.85 19.65
CA GLU A 305 -7.09 9.25 19.56
C GLU A 305 -7.67 9.94 18.32
N LEU A 306 -7.59 9.28 17.16
CA LEU A 306 -8.12 9.78 15.90
C LEU A 306 -9.65 9.91 15.94
N ALA A 307 -10.34 8.91 16.50
CA ALA A 307 -11.80 8.95 16.66
C ALA A 307 -12.24 10.14 17.54
N THR A 308 -11.49 10.43 18.61
CA THR A 308 -11.73 11.56 19.48
C THR A 308 -11.55 12.89 18.74
N GLU A 309 -10.47 13.04 17.98
CA GLU A 309 -10.21 14.26 17.18
C GLU A 309 -11.27 14.47 16.11
N GLN A 310 -11.68 13.41 15.41
CA GLN A 310 -12.78 13.46 14.44
C GLN A 310 -14.11 13.87 15.07
N ALA A 311 -14.40 13.38 16.28
CA ALA A 311 -15.60 13.77 17.02
C ALA A 311 -15.57 15.26 17.40
N PHE A 312 -14.42 15.79 17.83
CA PHE A 312 -14.26 17.22 18.10
C PHE A 312 -14.48 18.08 16.86
N ASP A 313 -13.93 17.69 15.71
CA ASP A 313 -14.10 18.42 14.46
C ASP A 313 -15.56 18.38 13.98
N GLU A 314 -16.25 17.26 14.20
CA GLU A 314 -17.68 17.16 13.89
C GLU A 314 -18.54 18.03 14.82
N ILE A 315 -18.19 18.13 16.10
CA ILE A 315 -18.85 19.05 17.05
C ILE A 315 -18.67 20.51 16.61
N ILE A 316 -17.46 20.89 16.15
CA ILE A 316 -17.20 22.24 15.62
C ILE A 316 -18.04 22.50 14.37
N HIS A 317 -18.14 21.51 13.49
CA HIS A 317 -18.98 21.58 12.29
C HIS A 317 -20.47 21.71 12.64
N PHE A 318 -20.95 20.93 13.60
CA PHE A 318 -22.29 21.02 14.15
C PHE A 318 -22.60 22.42 14.72
N ALA A 319 -21.66 22.99 15.49
CA ALA A 319 -21.79 24.35 16.02
C ALA A 319 -21.90 25.41 14.90
N GLN A 320 -21.17 25.22 13.79
CA GLN A 320 -21.26 26.13 12.64
C GLN A 320 -22.62 26.02 11.90
N ILE A 321 -23.16 24.80 11.76
CA ILE A 321 -24.50 24.58 11.20
C ILE A 321 -25.56 25.21 12.06
N SER A 322 -25.51 25.02 13.38
CA SER A 322 -26.44 25.61 14.34
C SER A 322 -26.37 27.15 14.31
N LYS A 323 -25.15 27.71 14.19
CA LYS A 323 -24.99 29.17 14.02
C LYS A 323 -25.65 29.70 12.74
N ASN A 324 -25.51 28.96 11.63
CA ASN A 324 -26.16 29.34 10.37
C ASN A 324 -27.70 29.27 10.47
N GLY A 325 -28.22 28.22 11.12
CA GLY A 325 -29.65 28.11 11.41
C GLY A 325 -30.19 29.30 12.23
N LEU A 326 -29.46 29.68 13.31
CA LEU A 326 -29.80 30.86 14.11
C LEU A 326 -29.77 32.18 13.31
N ALA A 327 -28.82 32.29 12.35
CA ALA A 327 -28.77 33.47 11.49
C ALA A 327 -29.99 33.55 10.57
N TYR A 328 -30.49 32.42 10.03
CA TYR A 328 -31.73 32.40 9.26
C TYR A 328 -32.96 32.70 10.12
N ALA A 329 -33.01 32.23 11.37
CA ALA A 329 -34.06 32.58 12.30
C ALA A 329 -34.08 34.09 12.56
N GLY A 330 -32.93 34.70 12.82
CA GLY A 330 -32.79 36.15 13.01
C GLY A 330 -33.20 36.97 11.77
N ALA A 331 -32.85 36.47 10.58
CA ALA A 331 -33.28 37.11 9.32
C ALA A 331 -34.80 36.99 9.09
N ALA A 332 -35.39 35.82 9.38
CA ALA A 332 -36.83 35.61 9.23
C ALA A 332 -37.66 36.51 10.16
N ILE A 333 -37.22 36.75 11.39
CA ILE A 333 -37.90 37.65 12.32
C ILE A 333 -37.94 39.11 11.83
N GLN A 334 -36.94 39.51 11.04
CA GLN A 334 -36.78 40.87 10.52
C GLN A 334 -37.40 41.06 9.14
N GLU A 335 -37.82 39.97 8.47
CA GLU A 335 -38.33 40.03 7.09
C GLU A 335 -39.81 40.36 7.08
N SER A 336 -40.18 41.35 6.28
CA SER A 336 -41.59 41.83 6.13
C SER A 336 -42.26 41.33 4.85
N ASP A 337 -41.48 40.78 3.90
CA ASP A 337 -41.97 40.22 2.65
C ASP A 337 -42.40 38.76 2.88
N PRO A 338 -43.67 38.40 2.66
CA PRO A 338 -44.19 37.04 2.91
C PRO A 338 -43.49 35.98 2.12
N ASP A 339 -43.09 36.22 0.87
CA ASP A 339 -42.45 35.23 0.01
C ASP A 339 -41.02 34.94 0.48
N LYS A 340 -40.28 35.97 0.85
CA LYS A 340 -38.92 35.85 1.43
C LYS A 340 -38.95 35.23 2.82
N PHE A 341 -39.98 35.53 3.63
CA PHE A 341 -40.16 34.91 4.93
C PHE A 341 -40.33 33.38 4.79
N GLU A 342 -41.17 32.93 3.85
CA GLU A 342 -41.35 31.48 3.61
C GLU A 342 -40.07 30.82 3.08
N GLU A 343 -39.30 31.51 2.24
CA GLU A 343 -37.97 31.00 1.82
C GLU A 343 -37.02 30.82 3.01
N LEU A 344 -36.94 31.83 3.89
CA LEU A 344 -36.09 31.77 5.09
C LEU A 344 -36.58 30.72 6.08
N ARG A 345 -37.88 30.58 6.23
CA ARG A 345 -38.51 29.53 7.06
C ARG A 345 -38.19 28.14 6.54
N GLY A 346 -38.24 27.94 5.22
CA GLY A 346 -37.85 26.67 4.59
C GLY A 346 -36.39 26.31 4.82
N LYS A 347 -35.48 27.30 4.76
CA LYS A 347 -34.09 27.12 5.11
C LYS A 347 -33.91 26.76 6.58
N LEU A 348 -34.58 27.42 7.48
CA LEU A 348 -34.54 27.17 8.92
C LEU A 348 -34.97 25.74 9.27
N VAL A 349 -36.10 25.27 8.75
CA VAL A 349 -36.56 23.88 8.95
C VAL A 349 -35.55 22.88 8.46
N LYS A 350 -34.92 23.12 7.29
CA LYS A 350 -33.88 22.25 6.76
C LYS A 350 -32.65 22.19 7.67
N TYR A 351 -32.25 23.33 8.25
CA TYR A 351 -31.10 23.38 9.16
C TYR A 351 -31.39 22.69 10.49
N GLU A 352 -32.63 22.76 10.98
CA GLU A 352 -33.10 22.02 12.15
C GLU A 352 -33.00 20.50 11.92
N GLU A 353 -33.54 19.99 10.81
CA GLU A 353 -33.49 18.59 10.45
C GLU A 353 -32.03 18.08 10.34
N ILE A 354 -31.13 18.89 9.76
CA ILE A 354 -29.73 18.57 9.66
C ILE A 354 -29.07 18.54 11.06
N SER A 355 -29.39 19.52 11.90
CA SER A 355 -28.86 19.67 13.23
C SER A 355 -29.23 18.48 14.13
N ASP A 356 -30.50 18.12 14.18
CA ASP A 356 -31.00 16.98 14.96
C ASP A 356 -30.36 15.67 14.55
N ARG A 357 -30.14 15.51 13.27
CA ARG A 357 -29.57 14.31 12.72
C ARG A 357 -28.05 14.18 13.02
N ILE A 358 -27.32 15.30 12.97
CA ILE A 358 -25.89 15.33 13.34
C ILE A 358 -25.74 15.06 14.85
N GLU A 359 -26.58 15.67 15.68
CA GLU A 359 -26.56 15.44 17.13
C GLU A 359 -26.76 13.97 17.46
N TYR A 360 -27.75 13.32 16.84
CA TYR A 360 -28.01 11.90 17.05
C TYR A 360 -26.83 11.02 16.62
N GLU A 361 -26.21 11.29 15.47
CA GLU A 361 -25.10 10.49 14.93
C GLU A 361 -23.79 10.71 15.68
N ILE A 362 -23.57 11.89 16.29
CA ILE A 362 -22.40 12.14 17.16
C ILE A 362 -22.58 11.43 18.51
N ALA A 363 -23.82 11.31 19.01
CA ALA A 363 -24.10 10.74 20.33
C ALA A 363 -24.14 9.21 20.35
N THR A 364 -24.28 8.57 19.17
CA THR A 364 -24.37 7.09 19.03
C THR A 364 -23.09 6.47 18.50
#